data_c140251d034a9db31b276ca719ab90a7
#
_entry.id   c140251d034a9db31b276ca719ab90a7
#
_cell.length_a   1.000
_cell.length_b   1.000
_cell.length_c   1.000
_cell.angle_alpha   90.00
_cell.angle_beta   90.00
_cell.angle_gamma   90.00
#
_symmetry.space_group_name_H-M   'P 1'
#
loop_
_entity.id
_entity.type
_entity.pdbx_description
1 polymer ?
#
loop_
_entity_poly.entity_id
_entity_poly.type
_entity_poly.pdbx_seq_one_letter_code
_entity_poly.pdbx_strand_id
1 'polypeptide(L)'
;YSTGWSKANKINLWARTENGEKAYKLLNNLIGGNSSGLQYNLFDSHGSGGGETMKNGNPVWQIDGNFGLTSGVAEMLVQSQSGYTQFLPAIPNAWEEGNIQGLKARGNFTIGEKWANGVAETFTVRYDGENESNTFTGSYKNITSAKVYEDGKEISVKKDEEKGRISFQAVSGRT
;
A
#
# COMPACT_ATOMS: atom_id res chain seq x y z
N TYR A 1 3.67 -16.46 -18.62
CA TYR A 1 5.00 -16.20 -18.03
C TYR A 1 5.31 -14.72 -18.10
N SER A 2 5.93 -14.16 -17.07
CA SER A 2 6.37 -12.77 -17.08
C SER A 2 7.60 -12.62 -16.20
N THR A 3 8.46 -11.68 -16.57
CA THR A 3 9.65 -11.30 -15.81
C THR A 3 9.29 -10.72 -14.44
N GLY A 4 10.24 -10.61 -13.53
CA GLY A 4 10.03 -10.05 -12.21
C GLY A 4 9.51 -8.62 -12.25
N TRP A 5 10.13 -7.74 -13.07
CA TRP A 5 9.68 -6.36 -13.24
C TRP A 5 8.25 -6.28 -13.83
N SER A 6 7.91 -7.17 -14.76
CA SER A 6 6.57 -7.20 -15.36
C SER A 6 5.50 -7.65 -14.36
N LYS A 7 5.81 -8.63 -13.49
CA LYS A 7 4.92 -9.04 -12.40
C LYS A 7 4.75 -7.92 -11.37
N ALA A 8 5.84 -7.30 -10.95
CA ALA A 8 5.82 -6.20 -10.01
C ALA A 8 4.97 -5.02 -10.53
N ASN A 9 5.11 -4.67 -11.81
CA ASN A 9 4.26 -3.66 -12.45
C ASN A 9 2.78 -4.06 -12.41
N LYS A 10 2.44 -5.31 -12.72
CA LYS A 10 1.06 -5.80 -12.66
C LYS A 10 0.49 -5.81 -11.25
N ILE A 11 1.31 -6.10 -10.21
CA ILE A 11 0.88 -6.00 -8.81
C ILE A 11 0.45 -4.56 -8.52
N ASN A 12 1.29 -3.57 -8.88
CA ASN A 12 0.96 -2.15 -8.71
C ASN A 12 -0.32 -1.76 -9.47
N LEU A 13 -0.49 -2.20 -10.71
CA LEU A 13 -1.70 -1.92 -11.49
C LEU A 13 -2.96 -2.51 -10.85
N TRP A 14 -2.91 -3.76 -10.38
CA TRP A 14 -4.05 -4.37 -9.69
C TRP A 14 -4.34 -3.71 -8.34
N ALA A 15 -3.31 -3.28 -7.60
CA ALA A 15 -3.50 -2.47 -6.40
C ALA A 15 -4.22 -1.15 -6.72
N ARG A 16 -3.81 -0.46 -7.81
CA ARG A 16 -4.44 0.79 -8.28
C ARG A 16 -5.88 0.62 -8.73
N THR A 17 -6.27 -0.55 -9.18
CA THR A 17 -7.67 -0.87 -9.50
C THR A 17 -8.42 -1.51 -8.33
N GLU A 18 -7.87 -1.44 -7.12
CA GLU A 18 -8.47 -1.95 -5.88
C GLU A 18 -8.75 -3.47 -5.91
N ASN A 19 -8.05 -4.20 -6.77
CA ASN A 19 -8.19 -5.66 -6.87
C ASN A 19 -7.10 -6.38 -6.07
N GLY A 20 -7.28 -6.44 -4.73
CA GLY A 20 -6.34 -7.04 -3.80
C GLY A 20 -6.07 -8.52 -4.09
N GLU A 21 -7.08 -9.28 -4.49
CA GLU A 21 -6.92 -10.71 -4.78
C GLU A 21 -5.97 -10.98 -5.95
N LYS A 22 -6.10 -10.21 -7.02
CA LYS A 22 -5.22 -10.34 -8.18
C LYS A 22 -3.81 -9.84 -7.88
N ALA A 23 -3.69 -8.74 -7.15
CA ALA A 23 -2.40 -8.23 -6.68
C ALA A 23 -1.69 -9.29 -5.81
N TYR A 24 -2.38 -9.85 -4.82
CA TYR A 24 -1.87 -10.88 -3.91
C TYR A 24 -1.48 -12.17 -4.62
N LYS A 25 -2.29 -12.63 -5.58
CA LYS A 25 -1.94 -13.80 -6.41
C LYS A 25 -0.62 -13.61 -7.14
N LEU A 26 -0.40 -12.42 -7.72
CA LEU A 26 0.86 -12.10 -8.41
C LEU A 26 2.02 -11.91 -7.44
N LEU A 27 1.77 -11.34 -6.27
CA LEU A 27 2.72 -11.22 -5.17
C LEU A 27 3.26 -12.60 -4.79
N ASN A 28 2.37 -13.54 -4.48
CA ASN A 28 2.76 -14.91 -4.11
C ASN A 28 3.49 -15.63 -5.24
N ASN A 29 3.11 -15.40 -6.48
CA ASN A 29 3.84 -15.92 -7.64
C ASN A 29 5.25 -15.32 -7.76
N LEU A 30 5.46 -14.11 -7.29
CA LEU A 30 6.76 -13.45 -7.39
C LEU A 30 7.70 -13.87 -6.26
N ILE A 31 7.17 -14.09 -5.04
CA ILE A 31 7.98 -14.43 -3.85
C ILE A 31 8.08 -15.93 -3.62
N GLY A 32 7.03 -16.69 -3.89
CA GLY A 32 6.83 -18.06 -3.41
C GLY A 32 7.05 -19.15 -4.45
N GLY A 33 7.59 -18.87 -5.60
CA GLY A 33 7.77 -19.86 -6.65
C GLY A 33 8.82 -20.92 -6.31
N ASN A 34 8.46 -22.20 -6.38
CA ASN A 34 9.42 -23.28 -6.34
C ASN A 34 10.49 -23.07 -7.41
N SER A 35 11.72 -22.77 -7.00
CA SER A 35 12.90 -22.52 -7.84
C SER A 35 12.81 -21.29 -8.78
N SER A 36 11.78 -20.46 -8.67
CA SER A 36 11.64 -19.27 -9.47
C SER A 36 11.02 -18.16 -8.64
N GLY A 37 11.78 -17.16 -8.26
CA GLY A 37 11.33 -16.03 -7.46
C GLY A 37 12.44 -15.02 -7.25
N LEU A 38 12.11 -13.93 -6.58
CA LEU A 38 13.07 -12.91 -6.21
C LEU A 38 14.11 -13.48 -5.25
N GLN A 39 15.36 -13.22 -5.53
CA GLN A 39 16.48 -13.63 -4.71
C GLN A 39 16.88 -12.51 -3.74
N TYR A 40 17.51 -12.87 -2.63
CA TYR A 40 17.96 -11.91 -1.62
C TYR A 40 18.89 -10.81 -2.16
N ASN A 41 19.60 -11.09 -3.27
CA ASN A 41 20.57 -10.17 -3.87
C ASN A 41 20.00 -9.45 -5.10
N LEU A 42 18.71 -9.18 -5.12
CA LEU A 42 18.05 -8.47 -6.23
C LEU A 42 18.05 -9.25 -7.57
N PHE A 43 18.34 -10.53 -7.52
CA PHE A 43 18.24 -11.40 -8.69
C PHE A 43 16.83 -11.98 -8.81
N ASP A 44 16.41 -12.18 -10.03
CA ASP A 44 15.16 -12.85 -10.37
C ASP A 44 15.47 -14.16 -11.10
N SER A 45 15.05 -15.26 -10.51
CA SER A 45 15.21 -16.60 -11.07
C SER A 45 13.96 -17.12 -11.78
N HIS A 46 13.01 -16.28 -12.14
CA HIS A 46 11.83 -16.66 -12.92
C HIS A 46 12.20 -17.15 -14.32
N GLY A 47 12.79 -18.32 -14.38
CA GLY A 47 13.44 -18.86 -15.56
C GLY A 47 12.56 -19.65 -16.49
N SER A 48 11.28 -19.48 -16.52
CA SER A 48 10.46 -20.31 -17.40
C SER A 48 9.79 -19.50 -18.50
N GLY A 49 10.37 -19.53 -19.64
CA GLY A 49 9.64 -19.32 -20.88
C GLY A 49 9.77 -17.96 -21.51
N GLY A 50 10.91 -17.39 -21.54
CA GLY A 50 11.08 -16.26 -22.42
C GLY A 50 12.22 -15.34 -22.08
N GLY A 51 13.28 -15.88 -21.72
CA GLY A 51 14.51 -15.31 -22.16
C GLY A 51 15.24 -14.33 -21.26
N GLU A 52 14.61 -13.51 -20.47
CA GLU A 52 15.37 -12.43 -19.83
C GLU A 52 15.67 -12.68 -18.33
N THR A 53 14.94 -13.57 -17.68
CA THR A 53 15.09 -13.81 -16.24
C THR A 53 16.12 -14.87 -15.89
N MET A 54 16.48 -15.71 -16.86
CA MET A 54 17.54 -16.71 -16.75
C MET A 54 18.34 -16.74 -18.04
N LYS A 55 19.52 -16.20 -18.04
CA LYS A 55 20.45 -16.31 -19.15
C LYS A 55 21.46 -17.42 -18.85
N ASN A 56 21.50 -18.44 -19.71
CA ASN A 56 22.41 -19.59 -19.55
C ASN A 56 22.26 -20.34 -18.22
N GLY A 57 21.02 -20.44 -17.69
CA GLY A 57 20.75 -21.09 -16.41
C GLY A 57 21.05 -20.24 -15.17
N ASN A 58 21.49 -19.01 -15.32
CA ASN A 58 21.79 -18.12 -14.20
C ASN A 58 20.68 -17.06 -14.01
N PRO A 59 20.33 -16.70 -12.76
CA PRO A 59 19.38 -15.65 -12.50
C PRO A 59 19.88 -14.31 -13.04
N VAL A 60 18.95 -13.51 -13.57
CA VAL A 60 19.23 -12.16 -14.08
C VAL A 60 18.93 -11.15 -13.00
N TRP A 61 19.80 -10.17 -12.84
CA TRP A 61 19.60 -9.09 -11.89
C TRP A 61 18.45 -8.18 -12.33
N GLN A 62 17.42 -8.07 -11.47
CA GLN A 62 16.21 -7.27 -11.71
C GLN A 62 15.80 -6.53 -10.44
N ILE A 63 16.48 -5.45 -10.13
CA ILE A 63 16.21 -4.60 -8.97
C ILE A 63 14.79 -4.02 -9.00
N ASP A 64 14.29 -3.71 -10.18
CA ASP A 64 12.94 -3.21 -10.42
C ASP A 64 11.85 -4.22 -10.04
N GLY A 65 12.10 -5.51 -10.21
CA GLY A 65 11.22 -6.57 -9.71
C GLY A 65 11.12 -6.56 -8.18
N ASN A 66 12.25 -6.43 -7.50
CA ASN A 66 12.33 -6.39 -6.04
C ASN A 66 11.69 -5.12 -5.46
N PHE A 67 12.04 -3.95 -5.96
CA PHE A 67 11.50 -2.69 -5.48
C PHE A 67 10.05 -2.48 -5.90
N GLY A 68 9.69 -2.92 -7.09
CA GLY A 68 8.31 -2.86 -7.55
C GLY A 68 7.36 -3.78 -6.77
N LEU A 69 7.87 -4.90 -6.23
CA LEU A 69 7.14 -5.73 -5.27
C LEU A 69 6.80 -4.93 -4.01
N THR A 70 7.81 -4.31 -3.40
CA THR A 70 7.63 -3.50 -2.18
C THR A 70 6.68 -2.34 -2.42
N SER A 71 6.83 -1.65 -3.56
CA SER A 71 5.89 -0.60 -4.00
C SER A 71 4.47 -1.14 -4.15
N GLY A 72 4.30 -2.34 -4.73
CA GLY A 72 3.01 -2.97 -4.90
C GLY A 72 2.31 -3.25 -3.58
N VAL A 73 3.03 -3.76 -2.58
CA VAL A 73 2.51 -3.97 -1.22
C VAL A 73 2.09 -2.63 -0.59
N ALA A 74 2.91 -1.59 -0.71
CA ALA A 74 2.55 -0.26 -0.21
C ALA A 74 1.28 0.28 -0.88
N GLU A 75 1.14 0.13 -2.20
CA GLU A 75 -0.07 0.53 -2.95
C GLU A 75 -1.32 -0.29 -2.58
N MET A 76 -1.17 -1.54 -2.13
CA MET A 76 -2.28 -2.33 -1.61
C MET A 76 -2.81 -1.80 -0.28
N LEU A 77 -1.97 -1.13 0.50
CA LEU A 77 -2.27 -0.61 1.84
C LEU A 77 -2.64 0.88 1.80
N VAL A 78 -1.85 1.73 1.16
CA VAL A 78 -2.09 3.18 1.11
C VAL A 78 -1.93 3.71 -0.30
N GLN A 79 -2.90 4.51 -0.76
CA GLN A 79 -2.81 5.29 -1.99
C GLN A 79 -3.12 6.76 -1.74
N SER A 80 -2.34 7.68 -2.34
CA SER A 80 -2.52 9.13 -2.12
C SER A 80 -2.38 9.99 -3.38
N GLN A 81 -2.45 9.40 -4.57
CA GLN A 81 -2.24 10.09 -5.85
C GLN A 81 -3.46 10.89 -6.33
N SER A 82 -4.65 10.63 -5.79
CA SER A 82 -5.91 11.24 -6.26
C SER A 82 -6.34 12.49 -5.48
N GLY A 83 -5.41 13.11 -4.74
CA GLY A 83 -5.68 14.30 -3.92
C GLY A 83 -6.28 14.00 -2.55
N TYR A 84 -6.38 12.73 -2.19
CA TYR A 84 -6.75 12.24 -0.86
C TYR A 84 -6.01 10.93 -0.57
N THR A 85 -5.93 10.55 0.69
CA THR A 85 -5.35 9.27 1.11
C THR A 85 -6.44 8.22 1.21
N GLN A 86 -6.25 7.11 0.49
CA GLN A 86 -7.12 5.96 0.53
C GLN A 86 -6.47 4.88 1.39
N PHE A 87 -7.19 4.42 2.39
CA PHE A 87 -6.75 3.42 3.35
C PHE A 87 -7.20 2.02 2.92
N LEU A 88 -6.30 1.04 3.00
CA LEU A 88 -6.52 -0.37 2.67
C LEU A 88 -7.25 -0.57 1.33
N PRO A 89 -6.86 0.11 0.23
CA PRO A 89 -7.64 0.10 -1.02
C PRO A 89 -7.70 -1.28 -1.67
N ALA A 90 -6.67 -2.10 -1.49
CA ALA A 90 -6.54 -3.39 -2.17
C ALA A 90 -6.08 -4.50 -1.21
N ILE A 91 -6.63 -4.53 0.00
CA ILE A 91 -6.35 -5.60 0.96
C ILE A 91 -6.96 -6.92 0.46
N PRO A 92 -6.17 -8.02 0.38
CA PRO A 92 -6.70 -9.33 0.02
C PRO A 92 -7.34 -10.02 1.22
N ASN A 93 -8.24 -10.96 0.99
CA ASN A 93 -8.88 -11.75 2.05
C ASN A 93 -7.86 -12.53 2.90
N ALA A 94 -6.72 -12.90 2.34
CA ALA A 94 -5.66 -13.60 3.05
C ALA A 94 -4.96 -12.74 4.13
N TRP A 95 -5.12 -11.43 4.10
CA TRP A 95 -4.61 -10.52 5.13
C TRP A 95 -5.75 -10.16 6.10
N GLU A 96 -6.23 -11.16 6.84
CA GLU A 96 -7.34 -11.00 7.77
C GLU A 96 -7.04 -10.01 8.88
N GLU A 97 -5.79 -9.97 9.35
CA GLU A 97 -5.31 -9.04 10.37
C GLU A 97 -3.94 -8.47 9.98
N GLY A 98 -3.64 -7.29 10.47
CA GLY A 98 -2.35 -6.67 10.24
C GLY A 98 -2.19 -5.33 10.91
N ASN A 99 -0.94 -4.90 10.93
CA ASN A 99 -0.52 -3.60 11.42
C ASN A 99 0.68 -3.13 10.62
N ILE A 100 0.60 -1.92 10.12
CA ILE A 100 1.69 -1.25 9.42
C ILE A 100 1.86 0.17 9.94
N GLN A 101 3.10 0.65 9.98
CA GLN A 101 3.42 2.01 10.41
C GLN A 101 4.45 2.62 9.48
N GLY A 102 4.38 3.93 9.30
CA GLY A 102 5.43 4.68 8.61
C GLY A 102 5.28 4.79 7.09
N LEU A 103 4.16 4.39 6.51
CA LEU A 103 3.90 4.59 5.08
C LEU A 103 3.78 6.08 4.77
N LYS A 104 4.43 6.53 3.71
CA LYS A 104 4.41 7.93 3.31
C LYS A 104 3.30 8.21 2.31
N ALA A 105 2.51 9.24 2.59
CA ALA A 105 1.47 9.75 1.73
C ALA A 105 1.77 11.18 1.28
N ARG A 106 1.17 11.58 0.17
CA ARG A 106 1.33 12.93 -0.38
C ARG A 106 0.83 13.99 0.60
N GLY A 107 1.44 15.16 0.58
CA GLY A 107 1.15 16.25 1.51
C GLY A 107 1.96 16.16 2.81
N ASN A 108 3.05 15.39 2.81
CA ASN A 108 3.95 15.16 3.95
C ASN A 108 3.24 14.46 5.12
N PHE A 109 2.43 13.47 4.82
CA PHE A 109 1.79 12.65 5.84
C PHE A 109 2.50 11.31 6.01
N THR A 110 2.57 10.85 7.26
CA THR A 110 2.97 9.49 7.63
C THR A 110 1.76 8.75 8.15
N ILE A 111 1.52 7.58 7.59
CA ILE A 111 0.31 6.78 7.80
C ILE A 111 0.67 5.50 8.54
N GLY A 112 -0.18 5.13 9.50
CA GLY A 112 -0.22 3.80 10.07
C GLY A 112 -1.63 3.25 9.99
N GLU A 113 -1.74 1.93 9.91
CA GLU A 113 -3.00 1.21 9.77
C GLU A 113 -3.00 -0.03 10.63
N LYS A 114 -4.12 -0.32 11.26
CA LYS A 114 -4.38 -1.55 11.97
C LYS A 114 -5.75 -2.09 11.55
N TRP A 115 -5.82 -3.37 11.26
CA TRP A 115 -7.06 -4.04 10.87
C TRP A 115 -7.14 -5.44 11.45
N ALA A 116 -8.36 -5.92 11.64
CA ALA A 116 -8.68 -7.28 12.03
C ALA A 116 -9.97 -7.73 11.34
N ASN A 117 -10.06 -9.03 11.04
CA ASN A 117 -11.18 -9.62 10.30
C ASN A 117 -11.45 -8.92 8.96
N GLY A 118 -10.39 -8.46 8.28
CA GLY A 118 -10.49 -7.73 7.01
C GLY A 118 -11.09 -6.32 7.11
N VAL A 119 -11.28 -5.79 8.32
CA VAL A 119 -11.87 -4.48 8.59
C VAL A 119 -10.88 -3.60 9.36
N ALA A 120 -10.79 -2.33 8.97
CA ALA A 120 -9.95 -1.38 9.68
C ALA A 120 -10.45 -1.14 11.10
N GLU A 121 -9.51 -1.16 12.05
CA GLU A 121 -9.75 -0.77 13.44
C GLU A 121 -9.31 0.67 13.70
N THR A 122 -8.11 1.03 13.21
CA THR A 122 -7.51 2.33 13.47
C THR A 122 -6.62 2.75 12.32
N PHE A 123 -6.69 4.03 11.99
CA PHE A 123 -5.71 4.71 11.16
C PHE A 123 -4.98 5.76 11.98
N THR A 124 -3.67 5.85 11.83
CA THR A 124 -2.88 6.94 12.39
C THR A 124 -2.38 7.84 11.27
N VAL A 125 -2.44 9.14 11.49
CA VAL A 125 -2.01 10.16 10.54
C VAL A 125 -1.12 11.15 11.27
N ARG A 126 0.12 11.27 10.84
CA ARG A 126 1.03 12.30 11.33
C ARG A 126 1.42 13.22 10.19
N TYR A 127 1.33 14.51 10.43
CA TYR A 127 1.81 15.51 9.50
C TYR A 127 3.29 15.84 9.79
N ASP A 128 4.15 15.62 8.81
CA ASP A 128 5.61 15.81 8.92
C ASP A 128 6.10 17.05 8.15
N GLY A 129 5.20 17.93 7.72
CA GLY A 129 5.56 19.13 6.96
C GLY A 129 6.06 20.26 7.82
N GLU A 130 6.70 21.23 7.17
CA GLU A 130 7.27 22.44 7.82
C GLU A 130 6.21 23.46 8.26
N ASN A 131 5.03 23.43 7.64
CA ASN A 131 3.93 24.32 8.03
C ASN A 131 3.37 23.88 9.40
N GLU A 132 2.74 24.81 10.10
CA GLU A 132 2.10 24.54 11.40
C GLU A 132 1.02 23.44 11.30
N SER A 133 0.26 23.44 10.20
CA SER A 133 -0.77 22.43 9.92
C SER A 133 -1.01 22.24 8.44
N ASN A 134 -1.65 21.13 8.09
CA ASN A 134 -2.15 20.86 6.74
C ASN A 134 -3.50 20.14 6.80
N THR A 135 -4.35 20.33 5.81
CA THR A 135 -5.59 19.59 5.69
C THR A 135 -5.30 18.18 5.23
N PHE A 136 -5.65 17.22 6.07
CA PHE A 136 -5.69 15.81 5.67
C PHE A 136 -7.07 15.47 5.11
N THR A 137 -7.10 14.68 4.04
CA THR A 137 -8.33 14.10 3.51
C THR A 137 -8.11 12.61 3.32
N GLY A 138 -8.89 11.81 4.02
CA GLY A 138 -8.83 10.36 3.99
C GLY A 138 -10.13 9.72 3.50
N SER A 139 -10.01 8.54 2.92
CA SER A 139 -11.13 7.70 2.49
C SER A 139 -10.88 6.25 2.87
N TYR A 140 -11.92 5.57 3.28
CA TYR A 140 -11.91 4.14 3.53
C TYR A 140 -13.19 3.52 2.98
N LYS A 141 -13.08 2.34 2.39
CA LYS A 141 -14.21 1.60 1.82
C LYS A 141 -15.32 1.40 2.85
N ASN A 142 -16.55 1.77 2.49
CA ASN A 142 -17.74 1.63 3.34
C ASN A 142 -17.66 2.38 4.69
N ILE A 143 -16.94 3.50 4.75
CA ILE A 143 -16.93 4.31 5.97
C ILE A 143 -18.33 4.88 6.25
N THR A 144 -18.93 4.47 7.35
CA THR A 144 -20.24 4.95 7.80
C THR A 144 -20.12 5.97 8.92
N SER A 145 -19.06 5.87 9.71
CA SER A 145 -18.74 6.83 10.78
C SER A 145 -17.23 6.88 10.99
N ALA A 146 -16.75 8.02 11.42
CA ALA A 146 -15.37 8.18 11.85
C ALA A 146 -15.31 9.16 13.02
N LYS A 147 -14.45 8.88 13.96
CA LYS A 147 -14.01 9.79 15.00
C LYS A 147 -12.52 9.99 14.84
N VAL A 148 -12.08 11.22 14.99
CA VAL A 148 -10.66 11.57 14.95
C VAL A 148 -10.25 12.10 16.30
N TYR A 149 -9.12 11.62 16.78
CA TYR A 149 -8.54 12.04 18.05
C TYR A 149 -7.15 12.61 17.80
N GLU A 150 -6.84 13.73 18.44
CA GLU A 150 -5.50 14.28 18.50
C GLU A 150 -5.07 14.33 19.96
N ASP A 151 -3.95 13.71 20.29
CA ASP A 151 -3.46 13.58 21.68
C ASP A 151 -4.55 13.09 22.67
N GLY A 152 -5.40 12.16 22.22
CA GLY A 152 -6.49 11.57 23.01
C GLY A 152 -7.76 12.44 23.13
N LYS A 153 -7.82 13.59 22.50
CA LYS A 153 -9.01 14.46 22.45
C LYS A 153 -9.71 14.35 21.11
N GLU A 154 -11.02 14.14 21.13
CA GLU A 154 -11.81 14.13 19.89
C GLU A 154 -11.79 15.53 19.24
N ILE A 155 -11.48 15.55 17.95
CA ILE A 155 -11.44 16.77 17.14
C ILE A 155 -12.55 16.75 16.08
N SER A 156 -12.91 17.95 15.62
CA SER A 156 -13.92 18.10 14.59
C SER A 156 -13.44 17.62 13.23
N VAL A 157 -14.29 16.87 12.53
CA VAL A 157 -14.05 16.39 11.17
C VAL A 157 -15.13 16.88 10.23
N LYS A 158 -14.74 17.25 9.02
CA LYS A 158 -15.66 17.47 7.91
C LYS A 158 -15.89 16.16 7.19
N LYS A 159 -17.15 15.76 7.05
CA LYS A 159 -17.55 14.55 6.31
C LYS A 159 -18.08 14.93 4.94
N ASP A 160 -17.69 14.19 3.93
CA ASP A 160 -18.25 14.21 2.58
C ASP A 160 -18.82 12.82 2.31
N GLU A 161 -20.11 12.65 2.63
CA GLU A 161 -20.78 11.35 2.57
C GLU A 161 -20.94 10.87 1.12
N GLU A 162 -21.12 11.78 0.17
CA GLU A 162 -21.25 11.41 -1.25
C GLU A 162 -19.96 10.77 -1.79
N LYS A 163 -18.81 11.25 -1.30
CA LYS A 163 -17.50 10.74 -1.71
C LYS A 163 -16.89 9.75 -0.74
N GLY A 164 -17.54 9.46 0.39
CA GLY A 164 -17.01 8.59 1.43
C GLY A 164 -15.67 9.09 1.99
N ARG A 165 -15.56 10.41 2.27
CA ARG A 165 -14.32 11.05 2.73
C ARG A 165 -14.51 11.80 4.02
N ILE A 166 -13.43 11.87 4.78
CA ILE A 166 -13.31 12.76 5.94
C ILE A 166 -12.13 13.70 5.75
N SER A 167 -12.24 14.92 6.29
CA SER A 167 -11.14 15.87 6.30
C SER A 167 -11.02 16.55 7.65
N PHE A 168 -9.78 16.82 8.07
CA PHE A 168 -9.46 17.53 9.30
C PHE A 168 -8.13 18.27 9.16
N GLN A 169 -7.83 19.19 10.09
CA GLN A 169 -6.53 19.84 10.17
C GLN A 169 -5.60 18.98 11.00
N ALA A 170 -4.52 18.51 10.39
CA ALA A 170 -3.45 17.80 11.07
C ALA A 170 -2.34 18.80 11.46
N VAL A 171 -2.00 18.86 12.73
CA VAL A 171 -0.97 19.75 13.26
C VAL A 171 0.40 19.06 13.19
N SER A 172 1.44 19.83 12.86
CA SER A 172 2.79 19.30 12.70
C SER A 172 3.29 18.59 13.96
N GLY A 173 3.83 17.38 13.77
CA GLY A 173 4.39 16.54 14.83
C GLY A 173 3.37 15.85 15.74
N ARG A 174 2.07 16.06 15.57
CA ARG A 174 1.01 15.35 16.32
C ARG A 174 0.48 14.13 15.55
N THR A 175 -0.13 13.23 16.30
CA THR A 175 -0.69 11.99 15.76
C THR A 175 -2.11 11.78 16.24
#